data_41777f0698b668dba89e204c52ebb7fa
#
_entry.id   41777f0698b668dba89e204c52ebb7fa
#
_cell.length_a   1.000
_cell.length_b   1.000
_cell.length_c   1.000
_cell.angle_alpha   90.00
_cell.angle_beta   90.00
_cell.angle_gamma   90.00
#
_symmetry.space_group_name_H-M   'P 1'
#
loop_
_entity.id
_entity.type
_entity.pdbx_description
1 polymer ?
#
loop_
_entity_poly.entity_id
_entity_poly.type
_entity_poly.pdbx_seq_one_letter_code
_entity_poly.pdbx_strand_id
1 'polypeptide(L)'
;MTTTKAELYGVLLDMRETYRAKLEQLENSKQIDAPGTGYSNHQADDATMVYDQTVDASTFNSVKNRLRQIEESIAKHEAGTYGICENCGNEIDIARLEALPYTSLCMRCAEVRDYRAGM
;
A
#
# COMPACT_ATOMS: atom_id res chain seq x y z
N MET A 1 -9.31 6.05 24.70
CA MET A 1 -8.17 5.22 24.97
C MET A 1 -7.10 5.42 23.96
N THR A 2 -5.90 5.40 24.40
CA THR A 2 -4.79 5.72 23.52
C THR A 2 -4.27 4.44 22.87
N THR A 3 -4.16 4.46 21.56
CA THR A 3 -3.56 3.34 20.84
C THR A 3 -2.06 3.33 21.08
N THR A 4 -1.52 2.16 21.31
CA THR A 4 -0.09 2.04 21.54
C THR A 4 0.61 1.60 20.26
N LYS A 5 1.93 1.81 20.22
CA LYS A 5 2.71 1.33 19.08
C LYS A 5 2.65 -0.18 18.95
N ALA A 6 2.57 -0.91 20.07
CA ALA A 6 2.45 -2.35 20.03
C ALA A 6 1.16 -2.80 19.35
N GLU A 7 0.07 -2.08 19.61
CA GLU A 7 -1.18 -2.37 18.94
C GLU A 7 -1.09 -2.10 17.44
N LEU A 8 -0.38 -1.04 17.08
CA LEU A 8 -0.18 -0.72 15.67
C LEU A 8 0.68 -1.75 14.96
N TYR A 9 1.59 -2.38 15.68
CA TYR A 9 2.37 -3.47 15.13
C TYR A 9 1.45 -4.62 14.70
N GLY A 10 0.51 -4.98 15.56
CA GLY A 10 -0.48 -6.00 15.21
C GLY A 10 -1.33 -5.60 14.00
N VAL A 11 -1.71 -4.35 13.93
CA VAL A 11 -2.47 -3.84 12.78
C VAL A 11 -1.65 -3.98 11.51
N LEU A 12 -0.36 -3.63 11.57
CA LEU A 12 0.51 -3.74 10.40
C LEU A 12 0.69 -5.19 9.96
N LEU A 13 0.79 -6.11 10.89
CA LEU A 13 0.89 -7.53 10.54
C LEU A 13 -0.36 -8.01 9.82
N ASP A 14 -1.53 -7.60 10.30
CA ASP A 14 -2.79 -7.94 9.65
C ASP A 14 -2.89 -7.30 8.27
N MET A 15 -2.48 -6.06 8.16
CA MET A 15 -2.48 -5.36 6.87
C MET A 15 -1.55 -6.05 5.88
N ARG A 16 -0.41 -6.51 6.35
CA ARG A 16 0.53 -7.21 5.48
C ARG A 16 -0.11 -8.46 4.88
N GLU A 17 -0.79 -9.23 5.72
CA GLU A 17 -1.47 -10.43 5.24
C GLU A 17 -2.53 -10.09 4.21
N THR A 18 -3.34 -9.09 4.50
CA THR A 18 -4.40 -8.65 3.62
C THR A 18 -3.85 -8.18 2.27
N TYR A 19 -2.79 -7.37 2.32
CA TYR A 19 -2.22 -6.84 1.09
C TYR A 19 -1.47 -7.88 0.29
N ARG A 20 -0.84 -8.83 0.96
CA ARG A 20 -0.19 -9.95 0.26
C ARG A 20 -1.22 -10.81 -0.46
N ALA A 21 -2.34 -11.09 0.20
CA ALA A 21 -3.40 -11.89 -0.42
C ALA A 21 -3.99 -11.16 -1.62
N LYS A 22 -4.17 -9.85 -1.48
CA LYS A 22 -4.71 -9.04 -2.56
C LYS A 22 -3.74 -9.00 -3.75
N LEU A 23 -2.46 -8.86 -3.48
CA LEU A 23 -1.46 -8.85 -4.52
C LEU A 23 -1.43 -10.18 -5.26
N GLU A 24 -1.51 -11.27 -4.53
CA GLU A 24 -1.54 -12.60 -5.13
C GLU A 24 -2.76 -12.78 -6.01
N GLN A 25 -3.91 -12.31 -5.57
CA GLN A 25 -5.11 -12.35 -6.39
C GLN A 25 -4.95 -11.57 -7.68
N LEU A 26 -4.34 -10.41 -7.61
CA LEU A 26 -4.13 -9.59 -8.79
C LEU A 26 -3.13 -10.23 -9.74
N GLU A 27 -2.11 -10.86 -9.20
CA GLU A 27 -1.14 -11.56 -10.03
C GLU A 27 -1.78 -12.77 -10.72
N ASN A 28 -2.60 -13.50 -10.00
CA ASN A 28 -3.28 -14.67 -10.57
C ASN A 28 -4.27 -14.26 -11.64
N SER A 29 -4.99 -13.17 -11.42
CA SER A 29 -5.90 -12.65 -12.42
C SER A 29 -5.14 -12.27 -13.69
N LYS A 30 -4.00 -11.67 -13.53
CA LYS A 30 -3.18 -11.27 -14.64
C LYS A 30 -2.71 -12.49 -15.42
N GLN A 31 -2.33 -13.53 -14.71
CA GLN A 31 -1.89 -14.75 -15.35
C GLN A 31 -3.01 -15.45 -16.08
N ILE A 32 -4.18 -15.46 -15.50
CA ILE A 32 -5.34 -16.08 -16.11
C ILE A 32 -5.72 -15.37 -17.38
N ASP A 33 -5.63 -14.06 -17.35
CA ASP A 33 -5.98 -13.28 -18.51
C ASP A 33 -4.95 -13.41 -19.59
N ALA A 34 -3.85 -13.93 -19.28
CA ALA A 34 -2.84 -13.94 -20.25
C ALA A 34 -3.21 -14.81 -21.37
N PRO A 35 -2.64 -15.80 -21.69
CA PRO A 35 -2.75 -16.32 -22.99
C PRO A 35 -3.97 -17.07 -23.27
N GLY A 36 -4.50 -16.80 -24.22
CA GLY A 36 -5.45 -17.63 -24.77
C GLY A 36 -6.79 -17.56 -24.23
N THR A 37 -6.93 -17.14 -23.05
CA THR A 37 -8.22 -17.14 -22.59
C THR A 37 -8.97 -16.07 -23.16
N GLY A 38 -8.37 -15.08 -23.36
CA GLY A 38 -9.15 -13.99 -23.70
C GLY A 38 -9.78 -14.04 -24.94
N TYR A 39 -9.26 -14.83 -25.71
CA TYR A 39 -9.60 -14.55 -26.92
C TYR A 39 -10.95 -14.93 -27.25
N SER A 40 -11.37 -15.81 -26.72
CA SER A 40 -12.57 -16.31 -27.19
C SER A 40 -13.67 -15.42 -26.94
N ASN A 41 -13.48 -14.54 -26.11
CA ASN A 41 -14.58 -14.00 -25.75
C ASN A 41 -14.90 -12.84 -26.24
N HIS A 42 -14.45 -12.34 -26.95
CA HIS A 42 -15.13 -11.53 -27.45
C HIS A 42 -14.97 -10.22 -27.47
N GLN A 43 -15.38 -9.69 -28.44
CA GLN A 43 -15.16 -8.43 -28.83
C GLN A 43 -15.80 -7.43 -28.01
N ALA A 44 -16.94 -7.57 -27.59
CA ALA A 44 -17.63 -6.65 -26.69
C ALA A 44 -16.92 -6.65 -25.38
N ASP A 45 -16.45 -7.78 -24.98
CA ASP A 45 -15.73 -7.87 -23.74
C ASP A 45 -14.34 -7.31 -23.87
N ASP A 46 -13.80 -7.26 -25.05
CA ASP A 46 -12.47 -6.73 -25.23
C ASP A 46 -12.33 -5.30 -24.79
N ALA A 47 -13.30 -4.48 -25.11
CA ALA A 47 -13.24 -3.08 -24.70
C ALA A 47 -13.28 -2.95 -23.19
N THR A 48 -14.12 -3.75 -22.56
CA THR A 48 -14.21 -3.74 -21.12
C THR A 48 -12.92 -4.26 -20.51
N MET A 49 -12.34 -5.28 -21.11
CA MET A 49 -11.11 -5.83 -20.62
C MET A 49 -9.96 -4.86 -20.70
N VAL A 50 -9.89 -4.09 -21.75
CA VAL A 50 -8.83 -3.10 -21.85
C VAL A 50 -8.95 -2.07 -20.73
N TYR A 51 -10.16 -1.62 -20.44
CA TYR A 51 -10.37 -0.69 -19.36
C TYR A 51 -10.00 -1.34 -18.02
N ASP A 52 -10.44 -2.56 -17.84
CA ASP A 52 -10.16 -3.28 -16.60
C ASP A 52 -8.68 -3.52 -16.42
N GLN A 53 -7.97 -3.82 -17.48
CA GLN A 53 -6.54 -4.01 -17.37
C GLN A 53 -5.82 -2.75 -16.93
N THR A 54 -6.26 -1.61 -17.39
CA THR A 54 -5.68 -0.34 -16.98
C THR A 54 -5.91 -0.11 -15.49
N VAL A 55 -7.13 -0.37 -15.02
CA VAL A 55 -7.46 -0.22 -13.62
C VAL A 55 -6.69 -1.25 -12.80
N ASP A 56 -6.62 -2.49 -13.27
CA ASP A 56 -5.92 -3.55 -12.56
C ASP A 56 -4.42 -3.25 -12.45
N ALA A 57 -3.81 -2.72 -13.49
CA ALA A 57 -2.39 -2.37 -13.43
C ALA A 57 -2.14 -1.28 -12.42
N SER A 58 -2.99 -0.27 -12.40
CA SER A 58 -2.88 0.81 -11.44
C SER A 58 -3.09 0.29 -10.02
N THR A 59 -4.10 -0.56 -9.86
CA THR A 59 -4.40 -1.14 -8.55
C THR A 59 -3.25 -2.04 -8.10
N PHE A 60 -2.69 -2.83 -9.01
CA PHE A 60 -1.58 -3.70 -8.70
C PHE A 60 -0.40 -2.89 -8.17
N ASN A 61 -0.06 -1.81 -8.85
CA ASN A 61 1.05 -0.97 -8.44
C ASN A 61 0.78 -0.30 -7.09
N SER A 62 -0.45 0.13 -6.87
CA SER A 62 -0.83 0.74 -5.60
C SER A 62 -0.72 -0.24 -4.45
N VAL A 63 -1.21 -1.46 -4.66
CA VAL A 63 -1.14 -2.50 -3.64
C VAL A 63 0.31 -2.87 -3.34
N LYS A 64 1.10 -3.01 -4.39
CA LYS A 64 2.52 -3.35 -4.24
C LYS A 64 3.27 -2.27 -3.46
N ASN A 65 3.02 -1.01 -3.78
CA ASN A 65 3.67 0.09 -3.09
C ASN A 65 3.25 0.17 -1.63
N ARG A 66 1.97 -0.04 -1.36
CA ARG A 66 1.47 -0.01 0.00
C ARG A 66 2.04 -1.17 0.81
N LEU A 67 2.11 -2.36 0.21
CA LEU A 67 2.69 -3.51 0.89
C LEU A 67 4.14 -3.24 1.28
N ARG A 68 4.90 -2.60 0.38
CA ARG A 68 6.27 -2.25 0.69
C ARG A 68 6.35 -1.31 1.89
N GLN A 69 5.48 -0.30 1.93
CA GLN A 69 5.45 0.63 3.06
C GLN A 69 5.09 -0.08 4.37
N ILE A 70 4.14 -1.00 4.29
CA ILE A 70 3.75 -1.79 5.46
C ILE A 70 4.92 -2.62 5.96
N GLU A 71 5.62 -3.29 5.06
CA GLU A 71 6.75 -4.13 5.44
C GLU A 71 7.91 -3.31 6.01
N GLU A 72 8.14 -2.13 5.46
CA GLU A 72 9.15 -1.23 6.01
C GLU A 72 8.80 -0.78 7.42
N SER A 73 7.51 -0.50 7.65
CA SER A 73 7.05 -0.11 8.98
C SER A 73 7.21 -1.25 9.99
N ILE A 74 6.92 -2.47 9.56
CA ILE A 74 7.10 -3.63 10.41
C ILE A 74 8.59 -3.80 10.78
N ALA A 75 9.47 -3.61 9.80
CA ALA A 75 10.89 -3.69 10.05
C ALA A 75 11.35 -2.62 11.05
N LYS A 76 10.75 -1.44 10.98
CA LYS A 76 11.06 -0.38 11.95
C LYS A 76 10.59 -0.73 13.35
N HIS A 77 9.45 -1.39 13.49
CA HIS A 77 9.01 -1.88 14.79
C HIS A 77 10.04 -2.83 15.36
N GLU A 78 10.53 -3.74 14.55
CA GLU A 78 11.50 -4.73 15.00
C GLU A 78 12.83 -4.09 15.33
N ALA A 79 13.18 -3.00 14.65
CA ALA A 79 14.41 -2.27 14.92
C ALA A 79 14.28 -1.24 16.03
N GLY A 80 13.05 -1.01 16.53
CA GLY A 80 12.84 -0.04 17.58
C GLY A 80 12.77 1.41 17.09
N THR A 81 12.58 1.62 15.79
CA THR A 81 12.55 2.96 15.22
C THR A 81 11.20 3.36 14.63
N TYR A 82 10.17 2.57 14.91
CA TYR A 82 8.84 2.87 14.40
C TYR A 82 8.31 4.19 15.00
N GLY A 83 7.67 4.98 14.16
CA GLY A 83 7.07 6.23 14.63
C GLY A 83 8.01 7.41 14.59
N ILE A 84 9.16 7.25 13.95
CA ILE A 84 10.10 8.35 13.80
C ILE A 84 10.07 8.79 12.34
N CYS A 85 9.90 10.08 12.12
CA CYS A 85 9.87 10.62 10.76
C CYS A 85 11.22 10.43 10.09
N GLU A 86 11.21 9.87 8.89
CA GLU A 86 12.45 9.63 8.15
C GLU A 86 13.11 10.90 7.70
N ASN A 87 12.35 11.95 7.53
CA ASN A 87 12.89 13.20 7.01
C ASN A 87 13.45 14.11 8.10
N CYS A 88 12.69 14.33 9.17
CA CYS A 88 13.13 15.28 10.20
C CYS A 88 13.58 14.63 11.50
N GLY A 89 13.36 13.35 11.67
CA GLY A 89 13.79 12.64 12.88
C GLY A 89 12.93 12.85 14.10
N ASN A 90 11.86 13.63 13.97
CA ASN A 90 10.95 13.83 15.09
C ASN A 90 9.93 12.72 15.17
N GLU A 91 9.31 12.56 16.32
CA GLU A 91 8.29 11.55 16.47
C GLU A 91 7.05 11.92 15.67
N ILE A 92 6.42 10.91 15.10
CA ILE A 92 5.15 11.07 14.39
C ILE A 92 4.04 10.96 15.43
N ASP A 93 3.04 11.86 15.34
CA ASP A 93 1.91 11.83 16.26
C ASP A 93 1.19 10.49 16.21
N ILE A 94 0.79 9.99 17.37
CA ILE A 94 0.08 8.72 17.45
C ILE A 94 -1.23 8.77 16.65
N ALA A 95 -1.88 9.92 16.60
CA ALA A 95 -3.11 10.06 15.83
C ALA A 95 -2.86 9.84 14.34
N ARG A 96 -1.73 10.30 13.85
CA ARG A 96 -1.37 10.07 12.45
C ARG A 96 -1.02 8.62 12.21
N LEU A 97 -0.34 7.98 13.15
CA LEU A 97 -0.03 6.56 13.05
C LEU A 97 -1.28 5.69 13.10
N GLU A 98 -2.28 6.11 13.88
CA GLU A 98 -3.55 5.40 13.88
C GLU A 98 -4.25 5.49 12.53
N ALA A 99 -4.19 6.66 11.90
CA ALA A 99 -4.80 6.85 10.59
C ALA A 99 -3.99 6.18 9.48
N LEU A 100 -2.66 6.26 9.58
CA LEU A 100 -1.77 5.74 8.56
C LEU A 100 -0.63 4.97 9.23
N PRO A 101 -0.87 3.72 9.65
CA PRO A 101 0.15 2.97 10.40
C PRO A 101 1.45 2.76 9.63
N TYR A 102 1.39 2.83 8.31
CA TYR A 102 2.56 2.61 7.47
C TYR A 102 3.28 3.88 7.08
N THR A 103 2.90 5.03 7.64
CA THR A 103 3.53 6.28 7.25
C THR A 103 4.96 6.36 7.77
N SER A 104 5.84 6.96 6.97
CA SER A 104 7.22 7.18 7.36
C SER A 104 7.50 8.65 7.60
N LEU A 105 6.51 9.52 7.41
CA LEU A 105 6.68 10.96 7.55
C LEU A 105 5.67 11.52 8.54
N CYS A 106 6.11 12.52 9.30
CA CYS A 106 5.17 13.24 10.13
C CYS A 106 4.30 14.12 9.24
N MET A 107 3.21 14.64 9.78
CA MET A 107 2.27 15.41 8.99
C MET A 107 2.94 16.58 8.29
N ARG A 108 3.82 17.27 8.98
CA ARG A 108 4.51 18.43 8.42
C ARG A 108 5.36 18.06 7.22
N CYS A 109 6.16 17.00 7.34
CA CYS A 109 7.01 16.59 6.24
C CYS A 109 6.19 16.02 5.08
N ALA A 110 5.09 15.36 5.38
CA ALA A 110 4.20 14.87 4.35
C ALA A 110 3.55 16.01 3.58
N GLU A 111 3.15 17.06 4.28
CA GLU A 111 2.57 18.24 3.64
C GLU A 111 3.58 18.90 2.70
N VAL A 112 4.82 19.03 3.14
CA VAL A 112 5.86 19.61 2.31
C VAL A 112 6.11 18.79 1.07
N ARG A 113 6.16 17.47 1.23
CA ARG A 113 6.34 16.58 0.10
C ARG A 113 5.20 16.69 -0.90
N ASP A 114 3.97 16.72 -0.39
CA ASP A 114 2.80 16.78 -1.26
C ASP A 114 2.72 18.13 -1.97
N TYR A 115 3.11 19.19 -1.29
CA TYR A 115 3.15 20.49 -1.90
C TYR A 115 4.15 20.53 -3.07
N ARG A 116 5.33 19.98 -2.85
CA ARG A 116 6.34 19.92 -3.90
C ARG A 116 5.90 19.04 -5.07
N ALA A 117 5.26 17.93 -4.77
CA ALA A 117 4.78 17.04 -5.82
C ALA A 117 3.67 17.68 -6.63
N GLY A 118 2.91 18.56 -6.03
CA GLY A 118 1.83 19.23 -6.72
C GLY A 118 2.29 20.38 -7.59
N MET A 119 3.54 20.75 -7.50
CA MET A 119 4.06 21.79 -8.35
C MET A 119 4.67 21.22 -9.59
#